data_a85746cddfbc44a169597d9be318c16e
#
_entry.id   a85746cddfbc44a169597d9be318c16e
#
_cell.length_a   1.000
_cell.length_b   1.000
_cell.length_c   1.000
_cell.angle_alpha   90.00
_cell.angle_beta   90.00
_cell.angle_gamma   90.00
#
_symmetry.space_group_name_H-M   'P 1'
#
loop_
_entity.id
_entity.type
_entity.pdbx_description
1 polymer ?
#
loop_
_entity_poly.entity_id
_entity_poly.type
_entity_poly.pdbx_seq_one_letter_code
_entity_poly.pdbx_strand_id
1 'polypeptide(L)'
;MASRSLFLTLRRICRISNTSDTNNIQYLSAFEGGTVRRCLSTDAGRSEIEDEEAIFMEKDDLRSRIFRLRLPKRSASNVIQRWVSEGKPVTIFELRQISKDLRKSQRYKHALEISEWMVSHEEFEVSDSDYAVRIDLMTKVFGIDAAERYFEGLPLTAKTSETYTALLHSYARAKLTEKAEELYERIKGLDISFSALTYNEMMTLYMSMGQVEKVPSVVEELKRQKVAPDMFTYNLWISSCAATLNIDEVRRILDEMSNDSGSDESWARYINLANIYVTAGHLVNAESNTMIGAGAEKSITQREWISYDFLIILYTGLGNKDKIDQIWQSLRMTKQKMTSRNFICILSSYLILGHMKEVEDVIDQWNQSTTTEFEISACNRLLDAFRAIGLTEEANNFHMILIQRNYIPDSELKTDHAIL
;
A
#
# COMPACT_ATOMS: atom_id res chain seq x y z
N MET A 1 -5.33 -15.39 -15.68
CA MET A 1 -4.74 -14.11 -16.15
C MET A 1 -5.17 -12.91 -15.31
N ALA A 2 -6.38 -12.87 -14.76
CA ALA A 2 -6.88 -11.77 -13.91
C ALA A 2 -6.09 -11.60 -12.60
N SER A 3 -5.72 -12.68 -11.91
CA SER A 3 -4.91 -12.60 -10.68
C SER A 3 -3.53 -11.95 -10.88
N ARG A 4 -2.98 -12.01 -12.11
CA ARG A 4 -1.76 -11.28 -12.46
C ARG A 4 -1.97 -9.75 -12.49
N SER A 5 -3.17 -9.30 -12.83
CA SER A 5 -3.49 -7.86 -12.89
C SER A 5 -3.58 -7.25 -11.48
N LEU A 6 -4.31 -7.90 -10.57
CA LEU A 6 -4.41 -7.45 -9.17
C LEU A 6 -3.04 -7.38 -8.50
N PHE A 7 -2.26 -8.45 -8.67
CA PHE A 7 -0.92 -8.50 -8.07
C PHE A 7 0.04 -7.46 -8.65
N LEU A 8 -0.01 -7.20 -9.96
CA LEU A 8 0.76 -6.13 -10.57
C LEU A 8 0.31 -4.75 -10.08
N THR A 9 -0.97 -4.59 -9.78
CA THR A 9 -1.54 -3.33 -9.29
C THR A 9 -1.29 -3.16 -7.79
N LEU A 10 -1.53 -4.18 -6.97
CA LEU A 10 -1.07 -4.21 -5.57
C LEU A 10 0.45 -3.98 -5.49
N ARG A 11 1.22 -4.62 -6.36
CA ARG A 11 2.66 -4.43 -6.49
C ARG A 11 3.06 -3.03 -6.96
N ARG A 12 2.26 -2.37 -7.81
CA ARG A 12 2.44 -0.96 -8.17
C ARG A 12 2.03 -0.02 -7.04
N ILE A 13 0.97 -0.32 -6.33
CA ILE A 13 0.43 0.47 -5.22
C ILE A 13 1.37 0.40 -4.02
N CYS A 14 1.81 -0.78 -3.63
CA CYS A 14 2.86 -0.95 -2.64
C CYS A 14 4.20 -0.30 -3.06
N ARG A 15 4.46 -0.05 -4.36
CA ARG A 15 5.68 0.60 -4.87
C ARG A 15 5.84 2.07 -4.52
N ILE A 16 4.84 2.76 -4.04
CA ILE A 16 4.84 4.23 -4.05
C ILE A 16 4.68 4.84 -2.64
N SER A 17 4.72 4.07 -1.55
CA SER A 17 4.65 4.61 -0.20
C SER A 17 6.02 5.06 0.30
N ASN A 18 6.36 6.31 0.04
CA ASN A 18 7.45 7.00 0.71
C ASN A 18 7.18 8.50 0.76
N THR A 19 6.46 8.95 1.76
CA THR A 19 6.71 10.22 2.48
C THR A 19 5.81 10.28 3.71
N SER A 20 6.43 10.58 4.84
CA SER A 20 5.93 11.04 6.15
C SER A 20 5.17 10.05 7.05
N ASP A 21 5.83 9.82 8.17
CA ASP A 21 5.33 9.52 9.50
C ASP A 21 4.45 8.28 9.76
N THR A 22 5.12 7.17 10.02
CA THR A 22 4.96 6.27 11.17
C THR A 22 6.04 5.19 11.09
N ASN A 23 6.72 4.89 12.18
CA ASN A 23 7.88 3.99 12.22
C ASN A 23 7.61 2.54 11.76
N ASN A 24 6.36 2.09 11.69
CA ASN A 24 5.99 0.73 11.25
C ASN A 24 5.74 0.60 9.73
N ILE A 25 5.44 1.70 9.03
CA ILE A 25 5.26 1.69 7.56
C ILE A 25 6.61 1.70 6.82
N GLN A 26 7.70 2.02 7.52
CA GLN A 26 9.03 2.15 6.91
C GLN A 26 9.58 0.85 6.32
N TYR A 27 9.24 -0.32 6.86
CA TYR A 27 9.75 -1.59 6.35
C TYR A 27 9.13 -1.99 5.01
N LEU A 28 7.82 -1.85 4.82
CA LEU A 28 7.17 -2.11 3.53
C LEU A 28 7.56 -1.10 2.45
N SER A 29 7.82 0.16 2.84
CA SER A 29 8.26 1.22 1.92
C SER A 29 9.74 1.17 1.55
N ALA A 30 10.56 0.47 2.36
CA ALA A 30 11.99 0.32 2.10
C ALA A 30 12.29 -0.53 0.84
N PHE A 31 11.30 -1.28 0.35
CA PHE A 31 11.50 -2.28 -0.71
C PHE A 31 11.11 -1.83 -2.13
N GLU A 32 10.65 -0.59 -2.38
CA GLU A 32 10.14 -0.27 -3.73
C GLU A 32 10.64 1.05 -4.36
N GLY A 33 11.05 0.93 -5.64
CA GLY A 33 11.65 1.98 -6.46
C GLY A 33 10.66 2.69 -7.41
N GLY A 34 10.87 3.99 -7.59
CA GLY A 34 10.05 4.88 -8.40
C GLY A 34 10.28 4.80 -9.92
N THR A 35 9.28 5.21 -10.66
CA THR A 35 9.24 5.30 -12.12
C THR A 35 9.97 6.53 -12.60
N VAL A 36 10.93 6.37 -13.54
CA VAL A 36 11.60 7.47 -14.24
C VAL A 36 10.65 8.03 -15.31
N ARG A 37 10.25 9.30 -15.19
CA ARG A 37 9.67 10.05 -16.31
C ARG A 37 10.78 10.44 -17.28
N ARG A 38 10.71 9.96 -18.52
CA ARG A 38 11.44 10.55 -19.65
C ARG A 38 10.78 11.87 -20.02
N CYS A 39 11.47 12.97 -19.78
CA CYS A 39 11.12 14.23 -20.44
C CYS A 39 11.62 14.20 -21.87
N LEU A 40 10.69 14.28 -22.81
CA LEU A 40 10.99 14.65 -24.19
C LEU A 40 10.99 16.18 -24.25
N SER A 41 12.13 16.76 -24.57
CA SER A 41 12.27 18.18 -24.88
C SER A 41 11.77 18.44 -26.30
N THR A 42 10.80 19.35 -26.46
CA THR A 42 10.54 20.04 -27.71
C THR A 42 10.89 21.51 -27.53
N ASP A 43 11.75 21.95 -28.46
CA ASP A 43 12.28 23.28 -28.62
C ASP A 43 11.17 24.29 -29.02
N ALA A 44 11.16 25.45 -28.42
CA ALA A 44 11.06 26.76 -29.04
C ALA A 44 10.65 27.87 -28.06
N GLY A 45 11.43 28.93 -27.98
CA GLY A 45 11.01 30.20 -27.32
C GLY A 45 12.09 30.91 -26.54
N ARG A 46 12.96 31.62 -27.28
CA ARG A 46 13.98 32.52 -26.76
C ARG A 46 13.34 33.79 -26.18
N SER A 47 13.57 34.09 -24.91
CA SER A 47 13.56 35.46 -24.40
C SER A 47 14.57 35.59 -23.26
N GLU A 48 15.41 36.59 -23.41
CA GLU A 48 16.52 37.04 -22.56
C GLU A 48 15.97 37.41 -21.17
N ILE A 49 16.49 36.77 -20.13
CA ILE A 49 16.55 37.31 -18.77
C ILE A 49 17.93 36.96 -18.21
N GLU A 50 18.52 37.95 -17.67
CA GLU A 50 19.89 38.12 -17.22
C GLU A 50 20.44 37.03 -16.31
N ASP A 51 21.70 36.71 -16.51
CA ASP A 51 22.61 35.85 -15.79
C ASP A 51 22.60 36.13 -14.27
N GLU A 52 21.97 35.27 -13.49
CA GLU A 52 22.45 34.83 -12.20
C GLU A 52 22.98 33.40 -12.36
N GLU A 53 24.20 33.25 -12.79
CA GLU A 53 25.01 32.07 -12.56
C GLU A 53 25.14 31.85 -11.04
N ALA A 54 24.12 31.23 -10.43
CA ALA A 54 24.29 30.49 -9.21
C ALA A 54 25.25 29.34 -9.54
N ILE A 55 26.53 29.56 -9.28
CA ILE A 55 27.56 28.52 -9.21
C ILE A 55 27.07 27.50 -8.19
N PHE A 56 26.32 26.54 -8.69
CA PHE A 56 25.99 25.31 -7.96
C PHE A 56 27.34 24.58 -7.85
N MET A 57 28.11 24.91 -6.84
CA MET A 57 29.29 24.14 -6.45
C MET A 57 28.77 22.72 -6.22
N GLU A 58 29.01 21.88 -7.21
CA GLU A 58 28.66 20.48 -7.22
C GLU A 58 29.38 19.85 -6.01
N LYS A 59 28.64 19.67 -4.90
CA LYS A 59 29.18 19.08 -3.68
C LYS A 59 29.78 17.73 -4.06
N ASP A 60 31.12 17.63 -4.01
CA ASP A 60 31.80 16.35 -4.18
C ASP A 60 31.58 15.49 -2.93
N ASP A 61 30.39 14.86 -2.87
CA ASP A 61 30.01 13.94 -1.82
C ASP A 61 30.00 12.48 -2.34
N LEU A 62 30.13 11.53 -1.41
CA LEU A 62 30.15 10.11 -1.72
C LEU A 62 28.90 9.67 -2.47
N ARG A 63 27.74 10.18 -2.06
CA ARG A 63 26.44 9.90 -2.68
C ARG A 63 26.45 10.29 -4.16
N SER A 64 26.84 11.50 -4.50
CA SER A 64 26.91 11.98 -5.89
C SER A 64 27.88 11.17 -6.73
N ARG A 65 29.04 10.79 -6.18
CA ARG A 65 30.02 9.92 -6.89
C ARG A 65 29.41 8.56 -7.21
N ILE A 66 28.67 7.93 -6.28
CA ILE A 66 28.01 6.63 -6.50
C ILE A 66 26.85 6.75 -7.51
N PHE A 67 26.06 7.82 -7.42
CA PHE A 67 24.94 8.02 -8.34
C PHE A 67 25.37 8.33 -9.78
N ARG A 68 26.56 8.89 -10.00
CA ARG A 68 27.16 9.09 -11.34
C ARG A 68 27.66 7.80 -12.00
N LEU A 69 27.73 6.68 -11.26
CA LEU A 69 28.13 5.41 -11.84
C LEU A 69 27.11 4.95 -12.89
N ARG A 70 27.58 4.69 -14.11
CA ARG A 70 26.76 4.09 -15.17
C ARG A 70 26.83 2.57 -15.09
N LEU A 71 25.66 1.93 -14.95
CA LEU A 71 25.55 0.48 -14.97
C LEU A 71 25.99 -0.10 -16.33
N PRO A 72 26.54 -1.32 -16.37
CA PRO A 72 26.80 -2.28 -15.28
C PRO A 72 28.31 -2.36 -14.87
N LYS A 73 29.19 -1.55 -15.42
CA LYS A 73 30.65 -1.79 -15.42
C LYS A 73 31.44 -1.18 -14.24
N ARG A 74 30.83 -0.33 -13.42
CA ARG A 74 31.54 0.35 -12.31
C ARG A 74 30.93 -0.04 -10.97
N SER A 75 31.81 -0.42 -10.03
CA SER A 75 31.43 -0.88 -8.69
C SER A 75 31.32 0.27 -7.70
N ALA A 76 30.27 0.26 -6.86
CA ALA A 76 30.10 1.17 -5.75
C ALA A 76 31.18 0.96 -4.69
N SER A 77 31.58 -0.30 -4.42
CA SER A 77 32.66 -0.64 -3.49
C SER A 77 33.98 0.05 -3.87
N ASN A 78 34.32 0.07 -5.17
CA ASN A 78 35.54 0.74 -5.65
C ASN A 78 35.49 2.27 -5.43
N VAL A 79 34.31 2.87 -5.53
CA VAL A 79 34.14 4.31 -5.26
C VAL A 79 34.32 4.60 -3.78
N ILE A 80 33.73 3.78 -2.91
CA ILE A 80 33.89 3.90 -1.45
C ILE A 80 35.36 3.73 -1.07
N GLN A 81 36.04 2.70 -1.58
CA GLN A 81 37.45 2.45 -1.30
C GLN A 81 38.33 3.62 -1.72
N ARG A 82 38.07 4.22 -2.89
CA ARG A 82 38.80 5.41 -3.33
C ARG A 82 38.52 6.60 -2.42
N TRP A 83 37.26 6.80 -2.02
CA TRP A 83 36.86 7.88 -1.10
C TRP A 83 37.61 7.79 0.23
N VAL A 84 37.71 6.58 0.80
CA VAL A 84 38.49 6.32 2.01
C VAL A 84 39.98 6.54 1.78
N SER A 85 40.53 6.11 0.63
CA SER A 85 41.94 6.35 0.30
C SER A 85 42.30 7.84 0.09
N GLU A 86 41.30 8.69 -0.22
CA GLU A 86 41.44 10.14 -0.26
C GLU A 86 41.45 10.77 1.17
N GLY A 87 41.37 9.95 2.23
CA GLY A 87 41.33 10.40 3.63
C GLY A 87 39.99 11.00 4.06
N LYS A 88 38.93 10.77 3.28
CA LYS A 88 37.60 11.27 3.57
C LYS A 88 36.85 10.29 4.49
N PRO A 89 36.17 10.78 5.54
CA PRO A 89 35.41 9.91 6.45
C PRO A 89 34.21 9.28 5.76
N VAL A 90 33.87 8.06 6.19
CA VAL A 90 32.65 7.32 5.81
C VAL A 90 31.94 6.91 7.09
N THR A 91 30.66 7.14 7.18
CA THR A 91 29.84 6.71 8.31
C THR A 91 28.85 5.63 7.89
N ILE A 92 28.53 4.72 8.81
CA ILE A 92 27.51 3.68 8.56
C ILE A 92 26.14 4.31 8.26
N PHE A 93 25.81 5.43 8.89
CA PHE A 93 24.58 6.17 8.63
C PHE A 93 24.52 6.67 7.18
N GLU A 94 25.60 7.25 6.66
CA GLU A 94 25.68 7.71 5.28
C GLU A 94 25.52 6.55 4.29
N LEU A 95 26.20 5.40 4.52
CA LEU A 95 26.09 4.22 3.69
C LEU A 95 24.66 3.65 3.68
N ARG A 96 23.98 3.60 4.84
CA ARG A 96 22.58 3.21 4.94
C ARG A 96 21.66 4.13 4.13
N GLN A 97 21.87 5.46 4.19
CA GLN A 97 21.08 6.40 3.42
C GLN A 97 21.31 6.25 1.91
N ILE A 98 22.57 6.14 1.47
CA ILE A 98 22.90 5.89 0.06
C ILE A 98 22.29 4.58 -0.43
N SER A 99 22.39 3.50 0.35
CA SER A 99 21.76 2.21 0.03
C SER A 99 20.24 2.32 -0.10
N LYS A 100 19.58 3.08 0.81
CA LYS A 100 18.13 3.35 0.76
C LYS A 100 17.76 4.09 -0.53
N ASP A 101 18.50 5.12 -0.91
CA ASP A 101 18.23 5.90 -2.13
C ASP A 101 18.49 5.08 -3.41
N LEU A 102 19.54 4.24 -3.42
CA LEU A 102 19.81 3.31 -4.52
C LEU A 102 18.69 2.28 -4.69
N ARG A 103 18.12 1.76 -3.58
CA ARG A 103 16.97 0.85 -3.63
C ARG A 103 15.73 1.55 -4.19
N LYS A 104 15.47 2.81 -3.79
CA LYS A 104 14.40 3.63 -4.38
C LYS A 104 14.56 3.82 -5.88
N SER A 105 15.80 3.99 -6.34
CA SER A 105 16.14 4.13 -7.76
C SER A 105 16.29 2.81 -8.50
N GLN A 106 15.94 1.67 -7.89
CA GLN A 106 16.07 0.30 -8.43
C GLN A 106 17.51 -0.12 -8.80
N ARG A 107 18.51 0.53 -8.22
CA ARG A 107 19.93 0.24 -8.44
C ARG A 107 20.43 -0.81 -7.44
N TYR A 108 19.72 -1.95 -7.38
CA TYR A 108 19.90 -2.99 -6.37
C TYR A 108 21.31 -3.56 -6.31
N LYS A 109 22.00 -3.71 -7.46
CA LYS A 109 23.38 -4.20 -7.50
C LYS A 109 24.32 -3.28 -6.71
N HIS A 110 24.26 -1.97 -6.94
CA HIS A 110 25.11 -1.03 -6.20
C HIS A 110 24.75 -0.97 -4.71
N ALA A 111 23.45 -1.07 -4.37
CA ALA A 111 23.02 -1.16 -2.97
C ALA A 111 23.57 -2.42 -2.28
N LEU A 112 23.59 -3.55 -2.99
CA LEU A 112 24.16 -4.79 -2.48
C LEU A 112 25.68 -4.68 -2.27
N GLU A 113 26.42 -4.09 -3.22
CA GLU A 113 27.85 -3.84 -3.10
C GLU A 113 28.17 -2.97 -1.86
N ILE A 114 27.33 -1.97 -1.54
CA ILE A 114 27.46 -1.17 -0.30
C ILE A 114 27.26 -2.05 0.93
N SER A 115 26.20 -2.89 0.93
CA SER A 115 25.93 -3.81 2.04
C SER A 115 27.09 -4.82 2.25
N GLU A 116 27.68 -5.29 1.16
CA GLU A 116 28.87 -6.18 1.22
C GLU A 116 30.08 -5.45 1.80
N TRP A 117 30.31 -4.21 1.37
CA TRP A 117 31.40 -3.38 1.86
C TRP A 117 31.26 -3.11 3.37
N MET A 118 30.03 -2.80 3.84
CA MET A 118 29.76 -2.59 5.28
C MET A 118 30.12 -3.83 6.12
N VAL A 119 29.71 -5.01 5.68
CA VAL A 119 29.97 -6.26 6.42
C VAL A 119 31.45 -6.68 6.38
N SER A 120 32.20 -6.32 5.33
CA SER A 120 33.63 -6.64 5.22
C SER A 120 34.56 -5.76 6.05
N HIS A 121 34.04 -4.69 6.66
CA HIS A 121 34.79 -3.73 7.47
C HIS A 121 34.31 -3.83 8.93
N GLU A 122 35.08 -4.52 9.77
CA GLU A 122 34.76 -4.82 11.18
C GLU A 122 34.54 -3.55 12.04
N GLU A 123 34.99 -2.40 11.57
CA GLU A 123 34.77 -1.10 12.22
C GLU A 123 33.32 -0.64 12.22
N PHE A 124 32.45 -1.24 11.40
CA PHE A 124 31.04 -0.93 11.33
C PHE A 124 30.20 -1.93 12.09
N GLU A 125 29.40 -1.42 13.02
CA GLU A 125 28.42 -2.22 13.73
C GLU A 125 27.20 -2.48 12.82
N VAL A 126 27.15 -3.69 12.26
CA VAL A 126 26.07 -4.16 11.38
C VAL A 126 24.85 -4.54 12.23
N SER A 127 23.68 -3.93 11.95
CA SER A 127 22.43 -4.22 12.64
C SER A 127 21.64 -5.35 11.97
N ASP A 128 20.64 -5.89 12.69
CA ASP A 128 19.70 -6.88 12.16
C ASP A 128 18.99 -6.39 10.90
N SER A 129 18.61 -5.11 10.85
CA SER A 129 18.03 -4.47 9.66
C SER A 129 18.97 -4.50 8.45
N ASP A 130 20.29 -4.43 8.64
CA ASP A 130 21.25 -4.49 7.53
C ASP A 130 21.29 -5.89 6.93
N TYR A 131 21.22 -6.94 7.78
CA TYR A 131 21.10 -8.33 7.31
C TYR A 131 19.79 -8.57 6.59
N ALA A 132 18.66 -8.05 7.11
CA ALA A 132 17.36 -8.12 6.47
C ALA A 132 17.33 -7.43 5.09
N VAL A 133 17.91 -6.22 5.00
CA VAL A 133 18.08 -5.49 3.73
C VAL A 133 18.92 -6.29 2.75
N ARG A 134 19.97 -6.96 3.22
CA ARG A 134 20.84 -7.78 2.35
C ARG A 134 20.10 -8.99 1.80
N ILE A 135 19.26 -9.66 2.57
CA ILE A 135 18.39 -10.76 2.10
C ILE A 135 17.52 -10.30 0.93
N ASP A 136 16.85 -9.14 1.08
CA ASP A 136 16.03 -8.56 0.00
C ASP A 136 16.87 -8.22 -1.24
N LEU A 137 18.03 -7.61 -1.07
CA LEU A 137 18.93 -7.27 -2.16
C LEU A 137 19.47 -8.51 -2.88
N MET A 138 19.83 -9.57 -2.13
CA MET A 138 20.23 -10.87 -2.69
C MET A 138 19.11 -11.47 -3.54
N THR A 139 17.87 -11.44 -3.03
CA THR A 139 16.69 -11.89 -3.78
C THR A 139 16.52 -11.11 -5.10
N LYS A 140 16.72 -9.80 -5.08
CA LYS A 140 16.52 -8.93 -6.26
C LYS A 140 17.63 -9.04 -7.30
N VAL A 141 18.88 -9.30 -6.87
CA VAL A 141 20.04 -9.33 -7.74
C VAL A 141 20.33 -10.75 -8.24
N PHE A 142 20.25 -11.73 -7.38
CA PHE A 142 20.68 -13.11 -7.65
C PHE A 142 19.55 -14.14 -7.57
N GLY A 143 18.35 -13.72 -7.16
CA GLY A 143 17.20 -14.61 -7.00
C GLY A 143 17.08 -15.23 -5.61
N ILE A 144 15.98 -15.98 -5.43
CA ILE A 144 15.56 -16.49 -4.12
C ILE A 144 16.56 -17.50 -3.54
N ASP A 145 17.12 -18.41 -4.37
CA ASP A 145 18.03 -19.43 -3.91
C ASP A 145 19.33 -18.85 -3.32
N ALA A 146 19.76 -17.69 -3.82
CA ALA A 146 20.91 -16.99 -3.27
C ALA A 146 20.59 -16.36 -1.90
N ALA A 147 19.40 -15.83 -1.74
CA ALA A 147 18.92 -15.29 -0.47
C ALA A 147 18.76 -16.39 0.59
N GLU A 148 18.22 -17.55 0.21
CA GLU A 148 18.13 -18.73 1.08
C GLU A 148 19.51 -19.19 1.59
N ARG A 149 20.45 -19.39 0.67
CA ARG A 149 21.83 -19.79 1.05
C ARG A 149 22.48 -18.76 1.96
N TYR A 150 22.26 -17.47 1.70
CA TYR A 150 22.78 -16.41 2.54
C TYR A 150 22.15 -16.46 3.94
N PHE A 151 20.82 -16.58 4.04
CA PHE A 151 20.11 -16.68 5.31
C PHE A 151 20.53 -17.91 6.11
N GLU A 152 20.65 -19.08 5.48
CA GLU A 152 21.09 -20.30 6.18
C GLU A 152 22.55 -20.19 6.67
N GLY A 153 23.42 -19.47 5.95
CA GLY A 153 24.81 -19.19 6.34
C GLY A 153 24.96 -18.13 7.44
N LEU A 154 23.89 -17.43 7.84
CA LEU A 154 23.95 -16.45 8.92
C LEU A 154 24.25 -17.14 10.27
N PRO A 155 25.02 -16.47 11.15
CA PRO A 155 25.17 -16.93 12.52
C PRO A 155 23.82 -16.88 13.25
N LEU A 156 23.65 -17.71 14.29
CA LEU A 156 22.40 -17.77 15.04
C LEU A 156 22.01 -16.41 15.65
N THR A 157 22.99 -15.60 16.03
CA THR A 157 22.78 -14.25 16.55
C THR A 157 22.19 -13.26 15.53
N ALA A 158 22.38 -13.51 14.24
CA ALA A 158 21.82 -12.71 13.16
C ALA A 158 20.52 -13.29 12.57
N LYS A 159 20.09 -14.49 13.04
CA LYS A 159 18.80 -15.08 12.69
C LYS A 159 17.70 -14.53 13.61
N THR A 160 17.36 -13.27 13.41
CA THR A 160 16.42 -12.49 14.22
C THR A 160 15.05 -12.37 13.54
N SER A 161 14.06 -11.80 14.23
CA SER A 161 12.72 -11.56 13.67
C SER A 161 12.78 -10.79 12.35
N GLU A 162 13.69 -9.84 12.19
CA GLU A 162 13.86 -9.03 10.98
C GLU A 162 14.34 -9.87 9.79
N THR A 163 15.34 -10.72 10.00
CA THR A 163 15.91 -11.57 8.94
C THR A 163 14.94 -12.69 8.52
N TYR A 164 14.21 -13.29 9.46
CA TYR A 164 13.11 -14.22 9.16
C TYR A 164 12.00 -13.54 8.35
N THR A 165 11.58 -12.34 8.78
CA THR A 165 10.54 -11.58 8.06
C THR A 165 11.00 -11.20 6.64
N ALA A 166 12.25 -10.81 6.45
CA ALA A 166 12.80 -10.51 5.13
C ALA A 166 12.81 -11.72 4.18
N LEU A 167 13.13 -12.91 4.69
CA LEU A 167 13.07 -14.14 3.90
C LEU A 167 11.61 -14.50 3.58
N LEU A 168 10.72 -14.42 4.57
CA LEU A 168 9.29 -14.65 4.37
C LEU A 168 8.70 -13.70 3.33
N HIS A 169 9.03 -12.41 3.41
CA HIS A 169 8.68 -11.42 2.39
C HIS A 169 9.16 -11.82 0.99
N SER A 170 10.39 -12.34 0.89
CA SER A 170 10.95 -12.81 -0.38
C SER A 170 10.16 -13.96 -0.98
N TYR A 171 9.75 -14.94 -0.15
CA TYR A 171 8.88 -16.04 -0.57
C TYR A 171 7.48 -15.56 -0.97
N ALA A 172 6.87 -14.69 -0.16
CA ALA A 172 5.56 -14.14 -0.44
C ALA A 172 5.54 -13.37 -1.78
N ARG A 173 6.58 -12.57 -2.04
CA ARG A 173 6.72 -11.87 -3.34
C ARG A 173 6.89 -12.80 -4.52
N ALA A 174 7.64 -13.88 -4.34
CA ALA A 174 7.85 -14.92 -5.37
C ALA A 174 6.64 -15.83 -5.51
N LYS A 175 5.63 -15.73 -4.62
CA LYS A 175 4.45 -16.61 -4.55
C LYS A 175 4.80 -18.08 -4.31
N LEU A 176 5.86 -18.31 -3.56
CA LEU A 176 6.31 -19.64 -3.15
C LEU A 176 5.57 -20.03 -1.87
N THR A 177 4.28 -20.35 -2.01
CA THR A 177 3.37 -20.59 -0.88
C THR A 177 3.87 -21.68 0.04
N GLU A 178 4.31 -22.83 -0.49
CA GLU A 178 4.81 -23.97 0.29
C GLU A 178 6.02 -23.58 1.14
N LYS A 179 7.02 -22.89 0.54
CA LYS A 179 8.20 -22.43 1.28
C LYS A 179 7.86 -21.35 2.32
N ALA A 180 6.90 -20.49 2.01
CA ALA A 180 6.45 -19.47 2.96
C ALA A 180 5.72 -20.11 4.15
N GLU A 181 4.86 -21.08 3.92
CA GLU A 181 4.17 -21.85 4.96
C GLU A 181 5.15 -22.63 5.83
N GLU A 182 6.12 -23.34 5.23
CA GLU A 182 7.17 -24.05 5.96
C GLU A 182 7.99 -23.11 6.85
N LEU A 183 8.40 -21.94 6.32
CA LEU A 183 9.13 -20.94 7.10
C LEU A 183 8.25 -20.38 8.21
N TYR A 184 6.97 -20.14 7.94
CA TYR A 184 6.02 -19.62 8.93
C TYR A 184 5.77 -20.61 10.07
N GLU A 185 5.68 -21.92 9.79
CA GLU A 185 5.60 -22.94 10.84
C GLU A 185 6.89 -22.99 11.68
N ARG A 186 8.06 -22.84 11.05
CA ARG A 186 9.34 -22.71 11.80
C ARG A 186 9.32 -21.48 12.72
N ILE A 187 8.85 -20.32 12.23
CA ILE A 187 8.75 -19.07 12.99
C ILE A 187 7.89 -19.27 14.25
N LYS A 188 6.75 -19.96 14.15
CA LYS A 188 5.86 -20.23 15.29
C LYS A 188 6.51 -21.05 16.42
N GLY A 189 7.47 -21.86 16.08
CA GLY A 189 8.23 -22.69 17.01
C GLY A 189 9.44 -22.00 17.65
N LEU A 190 9.75 -20.76 17.24
CA LEU A 190 10.88 -20.01 17.77
C LEU A 190 10.48 -19.18 18.99
N ASP A 191 11.37 -19.10 19.98
CA ASP A 191 11.24 -18.18 21.12
C ASP A 191 11.75 -16.78 20.74
N ILE A 192 11.17 -16.24 19.67
CA ILE A 192 11.50 -14.92 19.12
C ILE A 192 10.20 -14.12 19.01
N SER A 193 10.20 -12.89 19.49
CA SER A 193 9.05 -11.98 19.33
C SER A 193 9.03 -11.42 17.92
N PHE A 194 7.95 -11.68 17.20
CA PHE A 194 7.70 -11.14 15.85
C PHE A 194 6.72 -9.95 15.91
N SER A 195 6.86 -9.02 14.98
CA SER A 195 5.93 -7.88 14.83
C SER A 195 4.74 -8.25 13.94
N ALA A 196 3.71 -7.40 13.94
CA ALA A 196 2.55 -7.53 13.06
C ALA A 196 2.95 -7.68 11.57
N LEU A 197 4.09 -7.08 11.17
CA LEU A 197 4.61 -7.16 9.81
C LEU A 197 4.79 -8.61 9.32
N THR A 198 5.34 -9.49 10.16
CA THR A 198 5.57 -10.90 9.81
C THR A 198 4.26 -11.61 9.46
N TYR A 199 3.21 -11.39 10.26
CA TYR A 199 1.89 -11.96 10.03
C TYR A 199 1.22 -11.33 8.80
N ASN A 200 1.38 -10.02 8.60
CA ASN A 200 0.87 -9.30 7.44
C ASN A 200 1.47 -9.82 6.12
N GLU A 201 2.73 -10.29 6.11
CA GLU A 201 3.33 -10.92 4.91
C GLU A 201 2.60 -12.21 4.54
N MET A 202 2.27 -13.08 5.52
CA MET A 202 1.49 -14.29 5.27
C MET A 202 0.07 -13.98 4.82
N MET A 203 -0.61 -13.04 5.48
CA MET A 203 -1.95 -12.61 5.10
C MET A 203 -1.96 -12.04 3.67
N THR A 204 -0.97 -11.22 3.32
CA THR A 204 -0.81 -10.66 1.96
C THR A 204 -0.57 -11.74 0.92
N LEU A 205 0.24 -12.76 1.25
CA LEU A 205 0.44 -13.92 0.38
C LEU A 205 -0.88 -14.64 0.12
N TYR A 206 -1.62 -15.00 1.17
CA TYR A 206 -2.90 -15.69 1.05
C TYR A 206 -3.93 -14.87 0.27
N MET A 207 -4.05 -13.57 0.53
CA MET A 207 -4.90 -12.68 -0.27
C MET A 207 -4.50 -12.68 -1.74
N SER A 208 -3.20 -12.63 -2.05
CA SER A 208 -2.67 -12.61 -3.42
C SER A 208 -2.85 -13.92 -4.18
N MET A 209 -2.98 -15.03 -3.45
CA MET A 209 -3.19 -16.38 -3.97
C MET A 209 -4.67 -16.77 -4.03
N GLY A 210 -5.57 -15.91 -3.54
CA GLY A 210 -7.01 -16.18 -3.44
C GLY A 210 -7.38 -17.17 -2.32
N GLN A 211 -6.46 -17.44 -1.39
CA GLN A 211 -6.68 -18.32 -0.22
C GLN A 211 -7.16 -17.49 0.97
N VAL A 212 -8.15 -16.64 0.73
CA VAL A 212 -8.63 -15.63 1.70
C VAL A 212 -9.14 -16.25 3.00
N GLU A 213 -9.61 -17.49 2.94
CA GLU A 213 -10.11 -18.27 4.08
C GLU A 213 -9.01 -18.62 5.10
N LYS A 214 -7.75 -18.56 4.74
CA LYS A 214 -6.60 -18.79 5.66
C LYS A 214 -6.22 -17.55 6.48
N VAL A 215 -6.69 -16.37 6.09
CA VAL A 215 -6.31 -15.11 6.76
C VAL A 215 -6.77 -15.05 8.23
N PRO A 216 -8.01 -15.45 8.59
CA PRO A 216 -8.42 -15.43 10.00
C PRO A 216 -7.53 -16.27 10.92
N SER A 217 -7.04 -17.43 10.48
CA SER A 217 -6.15 -18.28 11.29
C SER A 217 -4.79 -17.62 11.58
N VAL A 218 -4.31 -16.77 10.66
CA VAL A 218 -3.09 -15.98 10.88
C VAL A 218 -3.33 -14.89 11.93
N VAL A 219 -4.51 -14.26 11.92
CA VAL A 219 -4.89 -13.26 12.93
C VAL A 219 -5.04 -13.89 14.30
N GLU A 220 -5.63 -15.09 14.39
CA GLU A 220 -5.71 -15.84 15.66
C GLU A 220 -4.31 -16.15 16.22
N GLU A 221 -3.37 -16.54 15.35
CA GLU A 221 -1.98 -16.77 15.76
C GLU A 221 -1.32 -15.49 16.26
N LEU A 222 -1.49 -14.37 15.52
CA LEU A 222 -0.98 -13.06 15.91
C LEU A 222 -1.49 -12.68 17.32
N LYS A 223 -2.80 -12.84 17.58
CA LYS A 223 -3.41 -12.57 18.89
C LYS A 223 -2.90 -13.51 19.97
N ARG A 224 -2.71 -14.80 19.65
CA ARG A 224 -2.14 -15.79 20.57
C ARG A 224 -0.74 -15.42 21.03
N GLN A 225 0.06 -14.85 20.13
CA GLN A 225 1.40 -14.34 20.42
C GLN A 225 1.38 -12.95 21.08
N LYS A 226 0.20 -12.42 21.43
CA LYS A 226 0.00 -11.11 22.05
C LYS A 226 0.61 -9.94 21.24
N VAL A 227 0.65 -10.08 19.93
CA VAL A 227 1.06 -9.01 19.03
C VAL A 227 -0.15 -8.13 18.75
N ALA A 228 0.00 -6.81 18.93
CA ALA A 228 -1.08 -5.87 18.62
C ALA A 228 -1.27 -5.76 17.08
N PRO A 229 -2.51 -5.96 16.58
CA PRO A 229 -2.82 -5.70 15.17
C PRO A 229 -2.61 -4.23 14.83
N ASP A 230 -2.01 -3.95 13.68
CA ASP A 230 -1.96 -2.60 13.12
C ASP A 230 -3.11 -2.38 12.13
N MET A 231 -3.27 -1.14 11.63
CA MET A 231 -4.31 -0.81 10.67
C MET A 231 -4.22 -1.67 9.40
N PHE A 232 -3.01 -2.07 9.01
CA PHE A 232 -2.80 -2.92 7.86
C PHE A 232 -3.27 -4.36 8.12
N THR A 233 -3.03 -4.87 9.32
CA THR A 233 -3.56 -6.18 9.79
C THR A 233 -5.09 -6.20 9.74
N TYR A 234 -5.74 -5.20 10.33
CA TYR A 234 -7.20 -5.08 10.30
C TYR A 234 -7.74 -4.98 8.88
N ASN A 235 -7.10 -4.17 8.02
CA ASN A 235 -7.51 -4.07 6.62
C ASN A 235 -7.45 -5.40 5.87
N LEU A 236 -6.38 -6.18 6.04
CA LEU A 236 -6.25 -7.50 5.42
C LEU A 236 -7.32 -8.47 5.96
N TRP A 237 -7.57 -8.45 7.26
CA TRP A 237 -8.57 -9.30 7.91
C TRP A 237 -9.99 -8.95 7.45
N ILE A 238 -10.38 -7.68 7.52
CA ILE A 238 -11.69 -7.21 7.03
C ILE A 238 -11.85 -7.54 5.54
N SER A 239 -10.84 -7.28 4.72
CA SER A 239 -10.87 -7.58 3.28
C SER A 239 -11.09 -9.06 3.00
N SER A 240 -10.50 -9.95 3.81
CA SER A 240 -10.68 -11.40 3.66
C SER A 240 -12.11 -11.84 4.02
N CYS A 241 -12.66 -11.32 5.12
CA CYS A 241 -14.04 -11.59 5.54
C CYS A 241 -15.06 -11.01 4.55
N ALA A 242 -14.82 -9.82 4.03
CA ALA A 242 -15.66 -9.22 3.00
C ALA A 242 -15.62 -10.02 1.68
N ALA A 243 -14.44 -10.53 1.29
CA ALA A 243 -14.30 -11.38 0.10
C ALA A 243 -15.01 -12.74 0.21
N THR A 244 -15.26 -13.22 1.43
CA THR A 244 -16.08 -14.40 1.71
C THR A 244 -17.54 -14.06 2.03
N LEU A 245 -17.94 -12.78 1.93
CA LEU A 245 -19.26 -12.24 2.26
C LEU A 245 -19.69 -12.51 3.73
N ASN A 246 -18.73 -12.66 4.63
CA ASN A 246 -18.99 -12.79 6.06
C ASN A 246 -19.16 -11.39 6.70
N ILE A 247 -20.32 -10.78 6.45
CA ILE A 247 -20.61 -9.37 6.83
C ILE A 247 -20.68 -9.22 8.36
N ASP A 248 -21.18 -10.22 9.06
CA ASP A 248 -21.28 -10.16 10.53
C ASP A 248 -19.89 -10.12 11.18
N GLU A 249 -18.95 -10.87 10.61
CA GLU A 249 -17.55 -10.83 11.05
C GLU A 249 -16.90 -9.49 10.73
N VAL A 250 -17.17 -8.90 9.56
CA VAL A 250 -16.69 -7.55 9.21
C VAL A 250 -17.16 -6.54 10.25
N ARG A 251 -18.44 -6.54 10.65
CA ARG A 251 -18.99 -5.66 11.69
C ARG A 251 -18.29 -5.87 13.02
N ARG A 252 -18.15 -7.13 13.45
CA ARG A 252 -17.48 -7.49 14.69
C ARG A 252 -16.04 -6.97 14.73
N ILE A 253 -15.29 -7.07 13.61
CA ILE A 253 -13.93 -6.57 13.51
C ILE A 253 -13.89 -5.05 13.57
N LEU A 254 -14.83 -4.35 12.95
CA LEU A 254 -14.94 -2.89 13.02
C LEU A 254 -15.25 -2.41 14.45
N ASP A 255 -16.11 -3.13 15.17
CA ASP A 255 -16.39 -2.84 16.58
C ASP A 255 -15.15 -3.08 17.46
N GLU A 256 -14.41 -4.18 17.24
CA GLU A 256 -13.14 -4.46 17.93
C GLU A 256 -12.13 -3.34 17.66
N MET A 257 -11.97 -2.94 16.39
CA MET A 257 -11.09 -1.87 15.98
C MET A 257 -11.45 -0.53 16.61
N SER A 258 -12.74 -0.23 16.77
CA SER A 258 -13.23 1.00 17.41
C SER A 258 -12.86 1.05 18.90
N ASN A 259 -12.83 -0.09 19.58
CA ASN A 259 -12.46 -0.18 20.99
C ASN A 259 -10.95 -0.07 21.21
N ASP A 260 -10.14 -0.54 20.26
CA ASP A 260 -8.67 -0.58 20.37
C ASP A 260 -7.99 0.72 19.90
N SER A 261 -8.66 1.49 19.04
CA SER A 261 -8.01 2.57 18.27
C SER A 261 -7.74 3.87 19.04
N GLY A 262 -8.32 4.04 20.23
CA GLY A 262 -8.16 5.31 20.95
C GLY A 262 -8.69 6.52 20.17
N SER A 263 -7.99 7.66 20.27
CA SER A 263 -8.38 8.94 19.63
C SER A 263 -7.65 9.25 18.33
N ASP A 264 -7.07 8.26 17.65
CA ASP A 264 -6.34 8.49 16.39
C ASP A 264 -7.31 8.78 15.23
N GLU A 265 -7.19 9.97 14.64
CA GLU A 265 -8.02 10.42 13.50
C GLU A 265 -7.94 9.47 12.31
N SER A 266 -6.79 8.85 12.06
CA SER A 266 -6.61 7.89 10.96
C SER A 266 -7.49 6.66 11.11
N TRP A 267 -7.61 6.16 12.33
CA TRP A 267 -8.48 5.02 12.65
C TRP A 267 -9.94 5.41 12.53
N ALA A 268 -10.32 6.57 13.04
CA ALA A 268 -11.71 7.06 12.94
C ALA A 268 -12.14 7.21 11.48
N ARG A 269 -11.31 7.79 10.60
CA ARG A 269 -11.60 7.89 9.16
C ARG A 269 -11.78 6.52 8.52
N TYR A 270 -10.88 5.57 8.82
CA TYR A 270 -10.97 4.21 8.29
C TYR A 270 -12.27 3.53 8.70
N ILE A 271 -12.57 3.53 9.99
CA ILE A 271 -13.77 2.88 10.55
C ILE A 271 -15.04 3.49 9.97
N ASN A 272 -15.13 4.83 9.90
CA ASN A 272 -16.28 5.52 9.33
C ASN A 272 -16.51 5.12 7.88
N LEU A 273 -15.47 5.12 7.06
CA LEU A 273 -15.61 4.75 5.64
C LEU A 273 -15.94 3.27 5.46
N ALA A 274 -15.34 2.39 6.26
CA ALA A 274 -15.65 0.96 6.23
C ALA A 274 -17.12 0.70 6.65
N ASN A 275 -17.62 1.39 7.68
CA ASN A 275 -19.02 1.31 8.09
C ASN A 275 -19.97 1.84 7.01
N ILE A 276 -19.66 2.97 6.34
CA ILE A 276 -20.41 3.47 5.20
C ILE A 276 -20.46 2.41 4.10
N TYR A 277 -19.31 1.82 3.76
CA TYR A 277 -19.20 0.80 2.73
C TYR A 277 -20.07 -0.42 3.02
N VAL A 278 -20.11 -0.87 4.28
CA VAL A 278 -20.94 -2.01 4.72
C VAL A 278 -22.43 -1.62 4.78
N THR A 279 -22.77 -0.45 5.36
CA THR A 279 -24.15 -0.03 5.63
C THR A 279 -24.87 0.40 4.35
N ALA A 280 -24.20 1.07 3.43
CA ALA A 280 -24.77 1.43 2.12
C ALA A 280 -25.06 0.21 1.23
N GLY A 281 -24.88 -1.01 1.74
CA GLY A 281 -25.25 -2.26 1.10
C GLY A 281 -24.33 -2.69 -0.05
N HIS A 282 -23.12 -2.13 -0.11
CA HIS A 282 -22.17 -2.44 -1.18
C HIS A 282 -21.68 -3.89 -1.15
N LEU A 283 -21.68 -4.53 0.02
CA LEU A 283 -21.38 -5.97 0.15
C LEU A 283 -22.61 -6.85 -0.06
N VAL A 284 -23.79 -6.41 0.37
CA VAL A 284 -25.04 -7.20 0.32
C VAL A 284 -25.57 -7.34 -1.12
N ASN A 285 -25.47 -6.28 -1.93
CA ASN A 285 -25.92 -6.33 -3.33
C ASN A 285 -25.10 -7.27 -4.22
N ALA A 286 -24.00 -7.81 -3.71
CA ALA A 286 -23.23 -8.84 -4.40
C ALA A 286 -23.95 -10.18 -4.44
N GLU A 287 -24.85 -10.49 -3.48
CA GLU A 287 -25.60 -11.75 -3.43
C GLU A 287 -26.71 -11.84 -4.48
N SER A 288 -27.37 -10.72 -4.80
CA SER A 288 -28.47 -10.72 -5.78
C SER A 288 -28.02 -11.00 -7.22
N ASN A 289 -26.74 -10.95 -7.50
CA ASN A 289 -26.16 -11.27 -8.80
C ASN A 289 -25.61 -12.71 -8.92
N THR A 290 -25.78 -13.55 -7.89
CA THR A 290 -25.23 -14.93 -7.88
C THR A 290 -26.15 -15.98 -8.49
N MET A 291 -27.31 -15.59 -9.03
CA MET A 291 -28.16 -16.53 -9.75
C MET A 291 -27.65 -16.71 -11.19
N ILE A 292 -27.22 -17.95 -11.43
CA ILE A 292 -27.04 -18.62 -12.73
C ILE A 292 -25.67 -18.54 -13.42
N GLY A 293 -24.89 -19.59 -13.28
CA GLY A 293 -24.20 -20.27 -14.39
C GLY A 293 -22.81 -19.80 -14.83
N ALA A 294 -22.19 -18.73 -14.24
CA ALA A 294 -20.82 -18.32 -14.57
C ALA A 294 -19.91 -18.24 -13.32
N GLY A 295 -19.98 -19.25 -12.49
CA GLY A 295 -19.70 -19.14 -11.05
C GLY A 295 -18.24 -18.80 -10.65
N ALA A 296 -17.21 -19.43 -11.23
CA ALA A 296 -15.85 -19.32 -10.70
C ALA A 296 -15.13 -18.03 -11.14
N GLU A 297 -15.23 -17.65 -12.39
CA GLU A 297 -14.52 -16.49 -12.94
C GLU A 297 -15.13 -15.17 -12.44
N LYS A 298 -16.44 -15.12 -12.29
CA LYS A 298 -17.17 -13.97 -11.73
C LYS A 298 -16.90 -13.80 -10.23
N SER A 299 -16.80 -14.90 -9.48
CA SER A 299 -16.45 -14.91 -8.06
C SER A 299 -15.02 -14.38 -7.81
N ILE A 300 -14.04 -14.79 -8.63
CA ILE A 300 -12.66 -14.31 -8.54
C ILE A 300 -12.60 -12.80 -8.82
N THR A 301 -13.29 -12.33 -9.85
CA THR A 301 -13.34 -10.91 -10.21
C THR A 301 -13.96 -10.07 -9.10
N GLN A 302 -15.02 -10.56 -8.46
CA GLN A 302 -15.68 -9.85 -7.36
C GLN A 302 -14.78 -9.72 -6.12
N ARG A 303 -14.06 -10.78 -5.73
CA ARG A 303 -13.09 -10.74 -4.63
C ARG A 303 -11.96 -9.74 -4.88
N GLU A 304 -11.50 -9.63 -6.14
CA GLU A 304 -10.50 -8.65 -6.53
C GLU A 304 -11.01 -7.21 -6.35
N TRP A 305 -12.24 -6.92 -6.72
CA TRP A 305 -12.84 -5.59 -6.57
C TRP A 305 -13.00 -5.19 -5.10
N ILE A 306 -13.43 -6.10 -4.24
CA ILE A 306 -13.53 -5.87 -2.80
C ILE A 306 -12.15 -5.50 -2.22
N SER A 307 -11.08 -6.17 -2.65
CA SER A 307 -9.72 -5.85 -2.20
C SER A 307 -9.27 -4.44 -2.62
N TYR A 308 -9.65 -3.96 -3.81
CA TYR A 308 -9.39 -2.59 -4.22
C TYR A 308 -10.16 -1.57 -3.38
N ASP A 309 -11.43 -1.83 -3.13
CA ASP A 309 -12.28 -0.95 -2.32
C ASP A 309 -11.67 -0.80 -0.90
N PHE A 310 -11.25 -1.89 -0.27
CA PHE A 310 -10.59 -1.83 1.05
C PHE A 310 -9.20 -1.21 1.03
N LEU A 311 -8.46 -1.25 -0.08
CA LEU A 311 -7.24 -0.44 -0.22
C LEU A 311 -7.54 1.06 -0.30
N ILE A 312 -8.60 1.46 -1.00
CA ILE A 312 -9.07 2.83 -1.02
C ILE A 312 -9.44 3.27 0.41
N ILE A 313 -10.21 2.46 1.14
CA ILE A 313 -10.60 2.71 2.53
C ILE A 313 -9.37 2.86 3.43
N LEU A 314 -8.37 1.99 3.30
CA LEU A 314 -7.12 2.06 4.07
C LEU A 314 -6.39 3.38 3.84
N TYR A 315 -6.18 3.75 2.57
CA TYR A 315 -5.45 4.98 2.27
C TYR A 315 -6.26 6.25 2.58
N THR A 316 -7.58 6.16 2.61
CA THR A 316 -8.43 7.24 3.13
C THR A 316 -8.23 7.40 4.64
N GLY A 317 -8.22 6.32 5.39
CA GLY A 317 -7.88 6.34 6.82
C GLY A 317 -6.54 7.04 7.05
N LEU A 318 -5.53 6.67 6.28
CA LEU A 318 -4.18 7.26 6.36
C LEU A 318 -4.08 8.69 5.79
N GLY A 319 -5.15 9.27 5.25
CA GLY A 319 -5.14 10.62 4.63
C GLY A 319 -4.27 10.71 3.37
N ASN A 320 -4.00 9.60 2.70
CA ASN A 320 -3.06 9.54 1.57
C ASN A 320 -3.76 9.65 0.21
N LYS A 321 -4.09 10.89 -0.18
CA LYS A 321 -4.75 11.20 -1.46
C LYS A 321 -3.97 10.66 -2.68
N ASP A 322 -2.64 10.82 -2.70
CA ASP A 322 -1.83 10.39 -3.85
C ASP A 322 -1.98 8.88 -4.13
N LYS A 323 -2.14 8.09 -3.09
CA LYS A 323 -2.38 6.66 -3.21
C LYS A 323 -3.77 6.34 -3.72
N ILE A 324 -4.77 7.05 -3.23
CA ILE A 324 -6.15 6.92 -3.70
C ILE A 324 -6.20 7.25 -5.19
N ASP A 325 -5.60 8.37 -5.63
CA ASP A 325 -5.52 8.77 -7.04
C ASP A 325 -4.86 7.69 -7.91
N GLN A 326 -3.77 7.09 -7.43
CA GLN A 326 -3.07 6.03 -8.15
C GLN A 326 -3.90 4.74 -8.27
N ILE A 327 -4.61 4.36 -7.20
CA ILE A 327 -5.52 3.21 -7.22
C ILE A 327 -6.65 3.50 -8.21
N TRP A 328 -7.26 4.68 -8.13
CA TRP A 328 -8.33 5.09 -9.02
C TRP A 328 -7.92 5.09 -10.49
N GLN A 329 -6.75 5.66 -10.82
CA GLN A 329 -6.19 5.60 -12.17
C GLN A 329 -5.93 4.15 -12.62
N SER A 330 -5.42 3.30 -11.72
CA SER A 330 -5.17 1.89 -12.03
C SER A 330 -6.45 1.13 -12.34
N LEU A 331 -7.51 1.37 -11.56
CA LEU A 331 -8.85 0.79 -11.78
C LEU A 331 -9.41 1.19 -13.15
N ARG A 332 -9.30 2.47 -13.52
CA ARG A 332 -9.76 2.98 -14.82
C ARG A 332 -8.99 2.41 -16.00
N MET A 333 -7.71 2.05 -15.82
CA MET A 333 -6.89 1.43 -16.85
C MET A 333 -7.13 -0.08 -17.00
N THR A 334 -7.89 -0.69 -16.10
CA THR A 334 -8.23 -2.10 -16.22
C THR A 334 -9.26 -2.31 -17.34
N LYS A 335 -9.20 -3.44 -18.01
CA LYS A 335 -10.22 -3.83 -19.01
C LYS A 335 -11.52 -4.34 -18.37
N GLN A 336 -11.57 -4.37 -17.05
CA GLN A 336 -12.73 -4.85 -16.30
C GLN A 336 -13.75 -3.72 -16.16
N LYS A 337 -15.03 -4.09 -16.19
CA LYS A 337 -16.14 -3.13 -16.01
C LYS A 337 -16.19 -2.68 -14.55
N MET A 338 -16.09 -1.38 -14.33
CA MET A 338 -16.36 -0.79 -13.01
C MET A 338 -17.85 -0.91 -12.69
N THR A 339 -18.16 -1.00 -11.41
CA THR A 339 -19.52 -1.06 -10.87
C THR A 339 -19.85 0.21 -10.10
N SER A 340 -21.15 0.49 -9.86
CA SER A 340 -21.59 1.60 -9.00
C SER A 340 -20.88 1.61 -7.64
N ARG A 341 -20.58 0.43 -7.09
CA ARG A 341 -19.84 0.25 -5.83
C ARG A 341 -18.47 0.92 -5.87
N ASN A 342 -17.70 0.74 -6.94
CA ASN A 342 -16.35 1.34 -7.04
C ASN A 342 -16.44 2.87 -7.11
N PHE A 343 -17.42 3.42 -7.83
CA PHE A 343 -17.67 4.86 -7.87
C PHE A 343 -18.07 5.39 -6.49
N ILE A 344 -18.96 4.72 -5.78
CA ILE A 344 -19.37 5.12 -4.43
C ILE A 344 -18.20 5.05 -3.45
N CYS A 345 -17.37 4.03 -3.50
CA CYS A 345 -16.21 3.91 -2.62
C CYS A 345 -15.23 5.08 -2.81
N ILE A 346 -14.92 5.44 -4.05
CA ILE A 346 -14.01 6.56 -4.32
C ILE A 346 -14.64 7.93 -4.00
N LEU A 347 -15.93 8.12 -4.27
CA LEU A 347 -16.68 9.32 -3.89
C LEU A 347 -16.65 9.52 -2.38
N SER A 348 -16.97 8.47 -1.61
CA SER A 348 -16.96 8.51 -0.14
C SER A 348 -15.57 8.88 0.38
N SER A 349 -14.51 8.38 -0.25
CA SER A 349 -13.14 8.65 0.13
C SER A 349 -12.78 10.14 -0.05
N TYR A 350 -13.12 10.72 -1.18
CA TYR A 350 -12.86 12.14 -1.43
C TYR A 350 -13.73 13.05 -0.57
N LEU A 351 -14.99 12.68 -0.29
CA LEU A 351 -15.87 13.40 0.63
C LEU A 351 -15.27 13.47 2.04
N ILE A 352 -14.84 12.33 2.60
CA ILE A 352 -14.21 12.25 3.93
C ILE A 352 -12.91 13.06 4.00
N LEU A 353 -12.15 13.13 2.92
CA LEU A 353 -10.91 13.91 2.85
C LEU A 353 -11.14 15.39 2.49
N GLY A 354 -12.37 15.82 2.25
CA GLY A 354 -12.71 17.21 1.89
C GLY A 354 -12.31 17.61 0.47
N HIS A 355 -12.07 16.65 -0.43
CA HIS A 355 -11.65 16.93 -1.82
C HIS A 355 -12.84 17.07 -2.77
N MET A 356 -13.60 18.17 -2.66
CA MET A 356 -14.86 18.38 -3.38
C MET A 356 -14.71 18.41 -4.91
N LYS A 357 -13.59 18.92 -5.42
CA LYS A 357 -13.33 18.95 -6.86
C LYS A 357 -13.21 17.53 -7.44
N GLU A 358 -12.51 16.65 -6.74
CA GLU A 358 -12.37 15.25 -7.13
C GLU A 358 -13.70 14.49 -7.03
N VAL A 359 -14.57 14.86 -6.07
CA VAL A 359 -15.95 14.33 -5.97
C VAL A 359 -16.72 14.67 -7.24
N GLU A 360 -16.67 15.92 -7.69
CA GLU A 360 -17.32 16.36 -8.92
C GLU A 360 -16.78 15.62 -10.15
N ASP A 361 -15.45 15.52 -10.26
CA ASP A 361 -14.80 14.80 -11.36
C ASP A 361 -15.21 13.31 -11.42
N VAL A 362 -15.39 12.67 -10.28
CA VAL A 362 -15.83 11.25 -10.20
C VAL A 362 -17.30 11.12 -10.61
N ILE A 363 -18.18 12.04 -10.20
CA ILE A 363 -19.58 12.05 -10.64
C ILE A 363 -19.67 12.19 -12.16
N ASP A 364 -18.89 13.10 -12.75
CA ASP A 364 -18.84 13.29 -14.21
C ASP A 364 -18.35 12.03 -14.94
N GLN A 365 -17.33 11.38 -14.39
CA GLN A 365 -16.81 10.13 -14.93
C GLN A 365 -17.82 8.98 -14.82
N TRP A 366 -18.57 8.92 -13.72
CA TRP A 366 -19.62 7.91 -13.55
C TRP A 366 -20.76 8.13 -14.55
N ASN A 367 -21.23 9.37 -14.70
CA ASN A 367 -22.28 9.71 -15.64
C ASN A 367 -21.89 9.48 -17.11
N GLN A 368 -20.60 9.63 -17.44
CA GLN A 368 -20.05 9.35 -18.77
C GLN A 368 -19.69 7.85 -18.98
N SER A 369 -19.84 7.04 -17.95
CA SER A 369 -19.45 5.61 -18.02
C SER A 369 -20.41 4.85 -18.93
N THR A 370 -19.85 4.14 -19.90
CA THR A 370 -20.61 3.23 -20.80
C THR A 370 -20.89 1.87 -20.15
N THR A 371 -20.32 1.62 -18.97
CA THR A 371 -20.37 0.31 -18.32
C THR A 371 -21.33 0.25 -17.15
N THR A 372 -21.67 1.40 -16.56
CA THR A 372 -22.48 1.50 -15.35
C THR A 372 -23.31 2.77 -15.41
N GLU A 373 -24.62 2.64 -15.31
CA GLU A 373 -25.51 3.79 -15.21
C GLU A 373 -25.31 4.52 -13.88
N PHE A 374 -25.49 5.84 -13.91
CA PHE A 374 -25.47 6.65 -12.70
C PHE A 374 -26.72 6.36 -11.86
N GLU A 375 -26.52 5.85 -10.63
CA GLU A 375 -27.59 5.42 -9.76
C GLU A 375 -27.87 6.45 -8.65
N ILE A 376 -28.94 7.22 -8.77
CA ILE A 376 -29.39 8.16 -7.72
C ILE A 376 -29.71 7.41 -6.43
N SER A 377 -30.29 6.21 -6.53
CA SER A 377 -30.58 5.37 -5.36
C SER A 377 -29.33 5.00 -4.55
N ALA A 378 -28.21 4.78 -5.23
CA ALA A 378 -26.93 4.55 -4.55
C ALA A 378 -26.41 5.82 -3.88
N CYS A 379 -26.58 6.99 -4.52
CA CYS A 379 -26.23 8.28 -3.92
C CYS A 379 -27.09 8.57 -2.66
N ASN A 380 -28.37 8.28 -2.69
CA ASN A 380 -29.26 8.45 -1.53
C ASN A 380 -28.88 7.52 -0.37
N ARG A 381 -28.60 6.24 -0.65
CA ARG A 381 -28.09 5.32 0.39
C ARG A 381 -26.75 5.81 0.99
N LEU A 382 -25.90 6.44 0.19
CA LEU A 382 -24.68 7.03 0.67
C LEU A 382 -24.94 8.22 1.59
N LEU A 383 -25.85 9.15 1.21
CA LEU A 383 -26.27 10.28 2.04
C LEU A 383 -26.82 9.80 3.39
N ASP A 384 -27.67 8.79 3.39
CA ASP A 384 -28.24 8.22 4.62
C ASP A 384 -27.17 7.56 5.49
N ALA A 385 -26.20 6.86 4.90
CA ALA A 385 -25.09 6.26 5.63
C ALA A 385 -24.18 7.32 6.27
N PHE A 386 -23.87 8.44 5.60
CA PHE A 386 -23.11 9.55 6.16
C PHE A 386 -23.85 10.20 7.34
N ARG A 387 -25.15 10.45 7.21
CA ARG A 387 -25.98 10.99 8.29
C ARG A 387 -26.05 10.05 9.49
N ALA A 388 -26.20 8.74 9.27
CA ALA A 388 -26.31 7.74 10.33
C ALA A 388 -25.05 7.65 11.22
N ILE A 389 -23.88 7.96 10.69
CA ILE A 389 -22.62 7.99 11.46
C ILE A 389 -22.21 9.39 11.94
N GLY A 390 -23.07 10.40 11.73
CA GLY A 390 -22.84 11.77 12.22
C GLY A 390 -21.98 12.66 11.31
N LEU A 391 -21.61 12.22 10.12
CA LEU A 391 -20.87 13.00 9.11
C LEU A 391 -21.84 13.86 8.30
N THR A 392 -22.51 14.80 9.00
CA THR A 392 -23.60 15.62 8.42
C THR A 392 -23.08 16.69 7.46
N GLU A 393 -21.88 17.22 7.68
CA GLU A 393 -21.25 18.21 6.80
C GLU A 393 -20.92 17.59 5.44
N GLU A 394 -20.31 16.42 5.42
CA GLU A 394 -19.98 15.68 4.21
C GLU A 394 -21.25 15.28 3.44
N ALA A 395 -22.28 14.84 4.16
CA ALA A 395 -23.59 14.55 3.57
C ALA A 395 -24.21 15.78 2.91
N ASN A 396 -24.19 16.95 3.58
CA ASN A 396 -24.72 18.19 3.04
C ASN A 396 -23.92 18.67 1.83
N ASN A 397 -22.61 18.62 1.88
CA ASN A 397 -21.72 18.96 0.76
C ASN A 397 -22.04 18.10 -0.47
N PHE A 398 -22.17 16.78 -0.27
CA PHE A 398 -22.53 15.87 -1.36
C PHE A 398 -23.95 16.13 -1.90
N HIS A 399 -24.91 16.35 -1.02
CA HIS A 399 -26.29 16.68 -1.40
C HIS A 399 -26.35 17.96 -2.23
N MET A 400 -25.62 19.03 -1.85
CA MET A 400 -25.53 20.27 -2.62
C MET A 400 -24.95 20.05 -4.02
N ILE A 401 -23.93 19.22 -4.18
CA ILE A 401 -23.38 18.86 -5.49
C ILE A 401 -24.44 18.16 -6.36
N LEU A 402 -25.22 17.25 -5.78
CA LEU A 402 -26.29 16.54 -6.51
C LEU A 402 -27.42 17.48 -6.95
N ILE A 403 -27.78 18.47 -6.13
CA ILE A 403 -28.76 19.52 -6.50
C ILE A 403 -28.22 20.41 -7.62
N GLN A 404 -26.99 20.93 -7.48
CA GLN A 404 -26.34 21.78 -8.48
C GLN A 404 -26.25 21.12 -9.87
N ARG A 405 -26.17 19.81 -9.90
CA ARG A 405 -26.14 19.01 -11.13
C ARG A 405 -27.52 18.50 -11.59
N ASN A 406 -28.60 18.97 -10.97
CA ASN A 406 -29.99 18.59 -11.26
C ASN A 406 -30.30 17.08 -11.13
N TYR A 407 -29.57 16.36 -10.30
CA TYR A 407 -29.86 14.95 -10.01
C TYR A 407 -30.94 14.78 -8.94
N ILE A 408 -31.08 15.75 -8.04
CA ILE A 408 -32.09 15.80 -6.96
C ILE A 408 -32.79 17.16 -7.00
N PRO A 409 -34.13 17.22 -6.86
CA PRO A 409 -34.87 18.51 -6.85
C PRO A 409 -34.58 19.28 -5.56
N ASP A 410 -34.50 20.62 -5.68
CA ASP A 410 -34.20 21.58 -4.59
C ASP A 410 -35.28 21.61 -3.47
N SER A 411 -36.41 20.91 -3.65
CA SER A 411 -37.55 20.88 -2.73
C SER A 411 -37.35 20.05 -1.45
N GLU A 412 -36.30 19.23 -1.36
CA GLU A 412 -36.05 18.38 -0.18
C GLU A 412 -35.33 19.09 0.97
N LEU A 413 -34.77 20.28 0.77
CA LEU A 413 -34.10 21.07 1.82
C LEU A 413 -35.07 21.69 2.88
N LYS A 414 -36.37 21.60 2.69
CA LYS A 414 -37.34 22.31 3.56
C LYS A 414 -37.89 21.46 4.72
N THR A 415 -37.53 20.19 4.84
CA THR A 415 -38.13 19.31 5.86
C THR A 415 -37.29 19.13 7.12
N ASP A 416 -35.99 19.46 7.13
CA ASP A 416 -35.11 19.21 8.30
C ASP A 416 -35.02 20.39 9.30
N HIS A 417 -35.68 21.56 9.03
CA HIS A 417 -35.68 22.70 9.96
C HIS A 417 -36.97 22.84 10.80
N ALA A 418 -37.86 21.85 10.77
CA ALA A 418 -39.18 21.95 11.45
C ALA A 418 -39.32 21.06 12.70
N ILE A 419 -38.23 20.54 13.27
CA ILE A 419 -38.24 19.86 14.57
C ILE A 419 -37.10 20.41 15.42
N LEU A 420 -37.35 21.54 16.07
CA LEU A 420 -36.70 22.02 17.29
C LEU A 420 -37.81 22.51 18.23
#